data_124e415975412d7e4ad4de8f5f31b483
#
_entry.id   124e415975412d7e4ad4de8f5f31b483
#
_cell.length_a   1.000
_cell.length_b   1.000
_cell.length_c   1.000
_cell.angle_alpha   90.00
_cell.angle_beta   90.00
_cell.angle_gamma   90.00
#
_symmetry.space_group_name_H-M   'P 1'
#
loop_
_entity.id
_entity.type
_entity.pdbx_description
1 polymer ?
#
loop_
_entity_poly.entity_id
_entity_poly.type
_entity_poly.pdbx_seq_one_letter_code
_entity_poly.pdbx_strand_id
1 'polypeptide(L)'
;MQKNIAKGAASLYLSNIVSLFVITGHFIVLTNTLDITEIGIIFGFQIIMYLFATLATFCLPIPIMSPLPLPHAITKFIPEFIASKEKGKANTIFLYSLYLLIIISLILSILIFVNIDIINSMIFNGKITNGLLFIALTQIFLFTLNQFLFSGMISIGNSYKVGIIQIYSIVIKFTFAAILAYAGFGIIGVLAGYLIGDLLFTILVLPICLNKLKSPKQEINRFAAINYSVPILISSLIIFGVTQIDRIYALINLGLPGLGIYTIAIAASTIGAYAPNSLATAITPNLSALFSLNKLDSFRNLSKLYTRYVSFIGMPAAFMIAALSVPLMSIFGEQYVDSARPAAVISIAIGITTFSSIYNSQLFVRGKTKWIMFANISGLLVFISIILISQVLNNSINVNYLSYGRALMIVSTALIISYKSYTLGDLKYDRKAIINSLLGSIIMSVSLYYLYTVLFSSVSSTLSLLVLIPTGMAIYFIYLRQTRTFNQKDIEFIVKIISINESNKINTMKKILGIKN
;
A
#
# COMPACT_ATOMS: atom_id res chain seq x y z
N MET A 1 3.46 13.64 25.62
CA MET A 1 2.80 12.56 24.90
C MET A 1 2.47 12.94 23.45
N GLN A 2 1.73 14.02 23.20
CA GLN A 2 1.35 14.48 21.85
C GLN A 2 2.54 14.70 20.89
N LYS A 3 3.66 15.30 21.35
CA LYS A 3 4.87 15.54 20.54
C LYS A 3 5.53 14.24 20.05
N ASN A 4 5.48 13.17 20.84
CA ASN A 4 6.04 11.86 20.44
C ASN A 4 5.14 11.13 19.44
N ILE A 5 3.82 11.27 19.56
CA ILE A 5 2.85 10.73 18.58
C ILE A 5 3.03 11.43 17.23
N ALA A 6 3.15 12.76 17.22
CA ALA A 6 3.39 13.54 16.01
C ALA A 6 4.73 13.17 15.32
N LYS A 7 5.82 13.02 16.09
CA LYS A 7 7.11 12.55 15.57
C LYS A 7 7.03 11.13 15.00
N GLY A 8 6.30 10.23 15.68
CA GLY A 8 6.08 8.86 15.20
C GLY A 8 5.32 8.83 13.88
N ALA A 9 4.22 9.57 13.77
CA ALA A 9 3.46 9.69 12.53
C ALA A 9 4.30 10.28 11.39
N ALA A 10 5.08 11.33 11.67
CA ALA A 10 5.95 11.95 10.67
C ALA A 10 7.05 11.00 10.18
N SER A 11 7.65 10.18 11.05
CA SER A 11 8.68 9.21 10.64
C SER A 11 8.10 8.09 9.77
N LEU A 12 6.91 7.59 10.09
CA LEU A 12 6.22 6.58 9.27
C LEU A 12 5.80 7.17 7.91
N TYR A 13 5.37 8.44 7.88
CA TYR A 13 5.05 9.13 6.64
C TYR A 13 6.29 9.32 5.75
N LEU A 14 7.40 9.77 6.34
CA LEU A 14 8.67 9.89 5.63
C LEU A 14 9.15 8.52 5.10
N SER A 15 9.00 7.47 5.91
CA SER A 15 9.30 6.10 5.48
C SER A 15 8.51 5.70 4.24
N ASN A 16 7.21 6.01 4.17
CA ASN A 16 6.38 5.70 3.01
C ASN A 16 6.83 6.46 1.76
N ILE A 17 7.21 7.74 1.88
CA ILE A 17 7.71 8.54 0.77
C ILE A 17 9.05 7.99 0.25
N VAL A 18 10.00 7.75 1.15
CA VAL A 18 11.31 7.17 0.78
C VAL A 18 11.12 5.81 0.13
N SER A 19 10.24 4.96 0.70
CA SER A 19 9.91 3.66 0.12
C SER A 19 9.42 3.77 -1.32
N LEU A 20 8.57 4.74 -1.63
CA LEU A 20 8.05 4.95 -2.98
C LEU A 20 9.19 5.15 -3.99
N PHE A 21 10.10 6.09 -3.70
CA PHE A 21 11.21 6.39 -4.62
C PHE A 21 12.19 5.21 -4.74
N VAL A 22 12.53 4.59 -3.63
CA VAL A 22 13.48 3.47 -3.60
C VAL A 22 12.91 2.25 -4.31
N ILE A 23 11.63 1.91 -4.08
CA ILE A 23 10.96 0.78 -4.73
C ILE A 23 10.80 1.04 -6.24
N THR A 24 10.41 2.24 -6.63
CA THR A 24 10.28 2.58 -8.06
C THR A 24 11.63 2.50 -8.78
N GLY A 25 12.69 3.09 -8.20
CA GLY A 25 14.04 3.00 -8.75
C GLY A 25 14.55 1.55 -8.83
N HIS A 26 14.29 0.76 -7.80
CA HIS A 26 14.61 -0.66 -7.79
C HIS A 26 13.92 -1.42 -8.93
N PHE A 27 12.60 -1.22 -9.14
CA PHE A 27 11.90 -1.87 -10.24
C PHE A 27 12.42 -1.44 -11.61
N ILE A 28 12.80 -0.18 -11.81
CA ILE A 28 13.43 0.28 -13.05
C ILE A 28 14.75 -0.49 -13.30
N VAL A 29 15.57 -0.67 -12.28
CA VAL A 29 16.81 -1.45 -12.42
C VAL A 29 16.50 -2.91 -12.74
N LEU A 30 15.61 -3.55 -11.99
CA LEU A 30 15.27 -4.97 -12.19
C LEU A 30 14.74 -5.25 -13.59
N THR A 31 13.80 -4.42 -14.06
CA THR A 31 13.15 -4.62 -15.38
C THR A 31 14.09 -4.39 -16.57
N ASN A 32 15.20 -3.66 -16.35
CA ASN A 32 16.23 -3.45 -17.36
C ASN A 32 17.41 -4.42 -17.24
N THR A 33 17.44 -5.26 -16.18
CA THR A 33 18.53 -6.24 -15.95
C THR A 33 18.08 -7.70 -16.00
N LEU A 34 16.80 -7.95 -15.77
CA LEU A 34 16.20 -9.28 -15.69
C LEU A 34 15.19 -9.49 -16.82
N ASP A 35 15.02 -10.75 -17.24
CA ASP A 35 13.97 -11.14 -18.15
C ASP A 35 12.57 -11.02 -17.54
N ILE A 36 11.55 -10.86 -18.40
CA ILE A 36 10.15 -10.80 -17.98
C ILE A 36 9.76 -12.03 -17.13
N THR A 37 10.26 -13.20 -17.49
CA THR A 37 10.00 -14.46 -16.76
C THR A 37 10.63 -14.42 -15.36
N GLU A 38 11.83 -13.90 -15.23
CA GLU A 38 12.52 -13.74 -13.95
C GLU A 38 11.77 -12.75 -13.03
N ILE A 39 11.30 -11.65 -13.60
CA ILE A 39 10.42 -10.71 -12.90
C ILE A 39 9.14 -11.41 -12.44
N GLY A 40 8.54 -12.25 -13.31
CA GLY A 40 7.39 -13.08 -12.97
C GLY A 40 7.66 -14.03 -11.80
N ILE A 41 8.83 -14.67 -11.75
CA ILE A 41 9.25 -15.54 -10.64
C ILE A 41 9.33 -14.74 -9.33
N ILE A 42 9.94 -13.55 -9.33
CA ILE A 42 10.03 -12.69 -8.15
C ILE A 42 8.61 -12.34 -7.63
N PHE A 43 7.69 -11.99 -8.52
CA PHE A 43 6.32 -11.70 -8.14
C PHE A 43 5.52 -12.95 -7.73
N GLY A 44 5.80 -14.10 -8.31
CA GLY A 44 5.27 -15.40 -7.85
C GLY A 44 5.66 -15.68 -6.40
N PHE A 45 6.93 -15.48 -6.05
CA PHE A 45 7.39 -15.56 -4.65
C PHE A 45 6.70 -14.53 -3.75
N GLN A 46 6.44 -13.32 -4.23
CA GLN A 46 5.72 -12.33 -3.43
C GLN A 46 4.27 -12.75 -3.13
N ILE A 47 3.56 -13.38 -4.07
CA ILE A 47 2.21 -13.92 -3.82
C ILE A 47 2.28 -14.98 -2.71
N ILE A 48 3.22 -15.92 -2.80
CA ILE A 48 3.43 -16.95 -1.77
C ILE A 48 3.79 -16.30 -0.43
N MET A 49 4.65 -15.29 -0.44
CA MET A 49 5.06 -14.56 0.76
C MET A 49 3.87 -13.88 1.46
N TYR A 50 3.00 -13.19 0.71
CA TYR A 50 1.81 -12.57 1.29
C TYR A 50 0.79 -13.59 1.79
N LEU A 51 0.61 -14.70 1.07
CA LEU A 51 -0.23 -15.80 1.53
C LEU A 51 0.32 -16.40 2.82
N PHE A 52 1.61 -16.70 2.83
CA PHE A 52 2.31 -17.24 4.00
C PHE A 52 2.21 -16.31 5.20
N ALA A 53 2.47 -15.02 5.03
CA ALA A 53 2.35 -14.03 6.09
C ALA A 53 0.90 -13.96 6.62
N THR A 54 -0.09 -14.03 5.73
CA THR A 54 -1.51 -14.06 6.10
C THR A 54 -1.84 -15.33 6.89
N LEU A 55 -1.37 -16.49 6.45
CA LEU A 55 -1.57 -17.78 7.11
C LEU A 55 -0.76 -17.92 8.41
N ALA A 56 0.46 -17.43 8.47
CA ALA A 56 1.27 -17.46 9.70
C ALA A 56 0.70 -16.57 10.81
N THR A 57 -0.06 -15.55 10.43
CA THR A 57 -0.89 -14.80 11.39
C THR A 57 -2.18 -15.55 11.74
N PHE A 58 -2.42 -16.71 11.10
CA PHE A 58 -3.54 -17.61 11.32
C PHE A 58 -3.24 -18.56 12.47
N CYS A 59 -4.04 -18.51 13.49
CA CYS A 59 -4.07 -19.54 14.52
C CYS A 59 -5.07 -20.62 14.13
N LEU A 60 -4.58 -21.77 13.69
CA LEU A 60 -5.41 -22.96 13.60
C LEU A 60 -5.96 -23.27 14.99
N PRO A 61 -7.27 -23.54 15.14
CA PRO A 61 -7.87 -24.00 16.39
C PRO A 61 -7.46 -25.46 16.63
N ILE A 62 -6.18 -25.69 16.93
CA ILE A 62 -5.74 -27.00 17.40
C ILE A 62 -5.99 -26.99 18.91
N PRO A 63 -6.82 -27.91 19.44
CA PRO A 63 -7.21 -27.90 20.84
C PRO A 63 -6.05 -28.02 21.87
N ILE A 64 -4.88 -28.44 21.40
CA ILE A 64 -3.68 -28.67 22.21
C ILE A 64 -2.77 -27.45 22.29
N MET A 65 -2.81 -26.55 21.28
CA MET A 65 -2.05 -25.31 21.25
C MET A 65 -3.01 -24.12 21.23
N SER A 66 -3.09 -23.39 22.32
CA SER A 66 -3.97 -22.22 22.47
C SER A 66 -3.75 -21.19 21.36
N PRO A 67 -4.76 -20.92 20.53
CA PRO A 67 -4.66 -20.04 19.40
C PRO A 67 -4.57 -18.57 19.86
N LEU A 68 -3.55 -17.85 19.43
CA LEU A 68 -3.43 -16.39 19.57
C LEU A 68 -3.09 -15.78 18.21
N PRO A 69 -3.91 -14.92 17.64
CA PRO A 69 -3.64 -14.20 16.41
C PRO A 69 -2.72 -13.00 16.65
N LEU A 70 -1.65 -13.04 15.98
CA LEU A 70 -0.38 -12.54 16.42
C LEU A 70 -0.15 -11.02 16.25
N PRO A 71 -0.15 -10.38 15.09
CA PRO A 71 0.15 -8.95 15.00
C PRO A 71 -0.98 -8.06 15.51
N HIS A 72 -2.23 -8.44 15.28
CA HIS A 72 -3.40 -7.63 15.68
C HIS A 72 -3.72 -7.72 17.16
N ALA A 73 -3.49 -8.87 17.79
CA ALA A 73 -3.65 -9.01 19.24
C ALA A 73 -2.62 -8.18 19.99
N ILE A 74 -1.35 -8.21 19.58
CA ILE A 74 -0.31 -7.42 20.26
C ILE A 74 -0.55 -5.91 20.13
N THR A 75 -1.09 -5.43 19.00
CA THR A 75 -1.41 -4.01 18.84
C THR A 75 -2.55 -3.51 19.73
N LYS A 76 -3.42 -4.40 20.16
CA LYS A 76 -4.50 -4.09 21.11
C LYS A 76 -4.05 -4.28 22.56
N PHE A 77 -3.62 -5.51 22.90
CA PHE A 77 -3.43 -5.90 24.30
C PHE A 77 -2.14 -5.36 24.92
N ILE A 78 -1.04 -5.20 24.16
CA ILE A 78 0.20 -4.65 24.73
C ILE A 78 0.02 -3.21 25.25
N PRO A 79 -0.55 -2.25 24.46
CA PRO A 79 -0.82 -0.92 24.98
C PRO A 79 -1.76 -0.91 26.19
N GLU A 80 -2.78 -1.77 26.18
CA GLU A 80 -3.74 -1.92 27.29
C GLU A 80 -3.03 -2.37 28.57
N PHE A 81 -2.21 -3.44 28.50
CA PHE A 81 -1.43 -3.93 29.64
C PHE A 81 -0.35 -2.96 30.13
N ILE A 82 0.25 -2.20 29.22
CA ILE A 82 1.20 -1.14 29.60
C ILE A 82 0.47 0.00 30.34
N ALA A 83 -0.71 0.39 29.87
CA ALA A 83 -1.52 1.45 30.50
C ALA A 83 -2.02 1.02 31.89
N SER A 84 -2.40 -0.24 32.08
CA SER A 84 -2.79 -0.80 33.38
C SER A 84 -1.61 -1.17 34.29
N LYS A 85 -0.36 -0.85 33.90
CA LYS A 85 0.88 -1.19 34.60
C LYS A 85 1.15 -2.71 34.75
N GLU A 86 0.53 -3.52 33.95
CA GLU A 86 0.66 -5.00 33.94
C GLU A 86 1.71 -5.46 32.91
N LYS A 87 2.94 -4.95 32.99
CA LYS A 87 4.02 -5.26 32.04
C LYS A 87 4.29 -6.76 31.90
N GLY A 88 4.07 -7.55 32.95
CA GLY A 88 4.24 -9.00 32.90
C GLY A 88 3.30 -9.67 31.91
N LYS A 89 2.03 -9.24 31.85
CA LYS A 89 1.06 -9.71 30.86
C LYS A 89 1.45 -9.28 29.43
N ALA A 90 1.94 -8.03 29.26
CA ALA A 90 2.44 -7.54 27.97
C ALA A 90 3.64 -8.37 27.47
N ASN A 91 4.58 -8.73 28.35
CA ASN A 91 5.70 -9.62 28.03
C ASN A 91 5.22 -11.02 27.65
N THR A 92 4.29 -11.58 28.44
CA THR A 92 3.77 -12.94 28.20
C THR A 92 3.08 -13.01 26.82
N ILE A 93 2.20 -12.05 26.49
CA ILE A 93 1.50 -12.07 25.19
C ILE A 93 2.46 -11.89 24.02
N PHE A 94 3.48 -11.02 24.14
CA PHE A 94 4.47 -10.81 23.09
C PHE A 94 5.31 -12.07 22.83
N LEU A 95 5.90 -12.66 23.89
CA LEU A 95 6.74 -13.85 23.75
C LEU A 95 5.94 -15.05 23.26
N TYR A 96 4.75 -15.26 23.78
CA TYR A 96 3.87 -16.35 23.36
C TYR A 96 3.50 -16.21 21.87
N SER A 97 3.13 -15.01 21.47
CA SER A 97 2.84 -14.70 20.07
C SER A 97 4.05 -14.91 19.16
N LEU A 98 5.25 -14.51 19.61
CA LEU A 98 6.50 -14.71 18.87
C LEU A 98 6.80 -16.21 18.69
N TYR A 99 6.71 -17.01 19.74
CA TYR A 99 6.92 -18.46 19.66
C TYR A 99 5.94 -19.14 18.71
N LEU A 100 4.66 -18.79 18.80
CA LEU A 100 3.65 -19.35 17.89
C LEU A 100 3.93 -18.97 16.42
N LEU A 101 4.28 -17.71 16.15
CA LEU A 101 4.63 -17.28 14.82
C LEU A 101 5.81 -18.09 14.27
N ILE A 102 6.85 -18.30 15.06
CA ILE A 102 8.01 -19.09 14.66
C ILE A 102 7.60 -20.53 14.34
N ILE A 103 6.82 -21.18 15.23
CA ILE A 103 6.36 -22.57 15.04
C ILE A 103 5.51 -22.70 13.78
N ILE A 104 4.51 -21.83 13.60
CA ILE A 104 3.62 -21.87 12.44
C ILE A 104 4.41 -21.58 11.15
N SER A 105 5.30 -20.60 11.18
CA SER A 105 6.16 -20.30 10.04
C SER A 105 7.09 -21.47 9.67
N LEU A 106 7.62 -22.18 10.64
CA LEU A 106 8.41 -23.39 10.39
C LEU A 106 7.56 -24.50 9.78
N ILE A 107 6.37 -24.77 10.33
CA ILE A 107 5.44 -25.76 9.77
C ILE A 107 5.09 -25.44 8.32
N LEU A 108 4.72 -24.18 8.04
CA LEU A 108 4.39 -23.74 6.68
C LEU A 108 5.61 -23.84 5.75
N SER A 109 6.81 -23.49 6.23
CA SER A 109 8.04 -23.64 5.43
C SER A 109 8.35 -25.10 5.11
N ILE A 110 8.15 -26.02 6.05
CA ILE A 110 8.30 -27.46 5.83
C ILE A 110 7.24 -27.96 4.83
N LEU A 111 5.98 -27.53 4.96
CA LEU A 111 4.92 -27.90 4.01
C LEU A 111 5.24 -27.45 2.58
N ILE A 112 5.76 -26.23 2.41
CA ILE A 112 6.18 -25.73 1.09
C ILE A 112 7.37 -26.55 0.59
N PHE A 113 8.35 -26.83 1.45
CA PHE A 113 9.55 -27.58 1.07
C PHE A 113 9.25 -29.03 0.66
N VAL A 114 8.38 -29.73 1.39
CA VAL A 114 7.94 -31.10 1.04
C VAL A 114 7.17 -31.16 -0.26
N ASN A 115 6.43 -30.09 -0.60
CA ASN A 115 5.63 -30.03 -1.83
C ASN A 115 6.30 -29.19 -2.93
N ILE A 116 7.64 -29.05 -2.88
CA ILE A 116 8.37 -28.17 -3.77
C ILE A 116 8.20 -28.51 -5.24
N ASP A 117 8.26 -29.79 -5.59
CA ASP A 117 8.18 -30.25 -6.98
C ASP A 117 6.81 -29.92 -7.58
N ILE A 118 5.74 -30.04 -6.77
CA ILE A 118 4.39 -29.66 -7.16
C ILE A 118 4.30 -28.13 -7.35
N ILE A 119 4.81 -27.37 -6.40
CA ILE A 119 4.81 -25.90 -6.47
C ILE A 119 5.65 -25.41 -7.65
N ASN A 120 6.84 -26.00 -7.85
CA ASN A 120 7.74 -25.64 -8.93
C ASN A 120 7.12 -25.96 -10.30
N SER A 121 6.50 -27.13 -10.46
CA SER A 121 5.85 -27.48 -11.72
C SER A 121 4.60 -26.65 -12.00
N MET A 122 3.73 -26.44 -11.00
CA MET A 122 2.45 -25.74 -11.17
C MET A 122 2.59 -24.21 -11.28
N ILE A 123 3.49 -23.61 -10.49
CA ILE A 123 3.61 -22.15 -10.37
C ILE A 123 4.77 -21.62 -11.21
N PHE A 124 5.91 -22.30 -11.19
CA PHE A 124 7.16 -21.79 -11.76
C PHE A 124 7.64 -22.53 -13.01
N ASN A 125 6.82 -23.46 -13.53
CA ASN A 125 7.12 -24.24 -14.75
C ASN A 125 8.50 -24.97 -14.70
N GLY A 126 8.88 -25.44 -13.52
CA GLY A 126 10.16 -26.15 -13.32
C GLY A 126 11.40 -25.26 -13.28
N LYS A 127 11.25 -23.93 -13.25
CA LYS A 127 12.38 -22.98 -13.38
C LYS A 127 13.09 -22.66 -12.06
N ILE A 128 12.65 -23.22 -10.94
CA ILE A 128 13.26 -22.93 -9.62
C ILE A 128 14.23 -24.02 -9.24
N THR A 129 15.45 -23.61 -8.85
CA THR A 129 16.45 -24.48 -8.23
C THR A 129 16.22 -24.58 -6.72
N ASN A 130 16.68 -25.68 -6.10
CA ASN A 130 16.58 -25.88 -4.65
C ASN A 130 17.27 -24.77 -3.84
N GLY A 131 18.38 -24.22 -4.34
CA GLY A 131 19.08 -23.11 -3.71
C GLY A 131 18.26 -21.81 -3.72
N LEU A 132 17.61 -21.50 -4.84
CA LEU A 132 16.74 -20.33 -4.97
C LEU A 132 15.54 -20.43 -4.02
N LEU A 133 14.97 -21.63 -3.89
CA LEU A 133 13.87 -21.85 -2.97
C LEU A 133 14.28 -21.65 -1.52
N PHE A 134 15.45 -22.17 -1.11
CA PHE A 134 15.91 -22.01 0.26
C PHE A 134 16.05 -20.53 0.65
N ILE A 135 16.63 -19.71 -0.25
CA ILE A 135 16.72 -18.26 -0.07
C ILE A 135 15.32 -17.64 0.02
N ALA A 136 14.40 -18.03 -0.87
CA ALA A 136 13.03 -17.52 -0.89
C ALA A 136 12.27 -17.87 0.40
N LEU A 137 12.34 -19.11 0.90
CA LEU A 137 11.70 -19.52 2.15
C LEU A 137 12.28 -18.77 3.35
N THR A 138 13.58 -18.57 3.41
CA THR A 138 14.23 -17.78 4.46
C THR A 138 13.75 -16.33 4.43
N GLN A 139 13.65 -15.74 3.25
CA GLN A 139 13.16 -14.38 3.06
C GLN A 139 11.66 -14.25 3.45
N ILE A 140 10.84 -15.23 3.10
CA ILE A 140 9.41 -15.29 3.48
C ILE A 140 9.26 -15.35 5.01
N PHE A 141 10.06 -16.19 5.67
CA PHE A 141 10.08 -16.31 7.13
C PHE A 141 10.46 -14.97 7.80
N LEU A 142 11.56 -14.34 7.34
CA LEU A 142 12.00 -13.04 7.88
C LEU A 142 10.99 -11.92 7.63
N PHE A 143 10.39 -11.88 6.45
CA PHE A 143 9.34 -10.91 6.14
C PHE A 143 8.16 -11.04 7.13
N THR A 144 7.70 -12.25 7.39
CA THR A 144 6.60 -12.51 8.33
C THR A 144 6.96 -12.09 9.76
N LEU A 145 8.19 -12.41 10.18
CA LEU A 145 8.72 -11.99 11.48
C LEU A 145 8.81 -10.46 11.58
N ASN A 146 9.25 -9.79 10.52
CA ASN A 146 9.37 -8.33 10.48
C ASN A 146 8.01 -7.63 10.57
N GLN A 147 6.95 -8.16 9.96
CA GLN A 147 5.59 -7.64 10.13
C GLN A 147 5.12 -7.71 11.60
N PHE A 148 5.44 -8.81 12.28
CA PHE A 148 5.16 -8.96 13.70
C PHE A 148 5.97 -7.97 14.54
N LEU A 149 7.27 -7.86 14.32
CA LEU A 149 8.15 -6.95 15.06
C LEU A 149 7.79 -5.48 14.83
N PHE A 150 7.40 -5.11 13.62
CA PHE A 150 6.89 -3.78 13.30
C PHE A 150 5.65 -3.44 14.13
N SER A 151 4.69 -4.36 14.19
CA SER A 151 3.49 -4.24 15.02
C SER A 151 3.84 -4.16 16.52
N GLY A 152 4.82 -4.93 16.97
CA GLY A 152 5.35 -4.89 18.33
C GLY A 152 5.93 -3.53 18.71
N MET A 153 6.75 -2.94 17.83
CA MET A 153 7.33 -1.61 18.05
C MET A 153 6.27 -0.50 18.16
N ILE A 154 5.25 -0.55 17.32
CA ILE A 154 4.11 0.39 17.39
C ILE A 154 3.39 0.21 18.74
N SER A 155 3.14 -1.03 19.14
CA SER A 155 2.41 -1.38 20.37
C SER A 155 3.11 -0.88 21.64
N ILE A 156 4.43 -0.86 21.67
CA ILE A 156 5.22 -0.33 22.80
C ILE A 156 5.47 1.19 22.72
N GLY A 157 4.81 1.88 21.77
CA GLY A 157 4.92 3.34 21.60
C GLY A 157 6.20 3.83 20.93
N ASN A 158 6.92 2.96 20.21
CA ASN A 158 8.19 3.29 19.54
C ASN A 158 8.04 3.55 18.03
N SER A 159 6.89 4.09 17.59
CA SER A 159 6.60 4.36 16.18
C SER A 159 7.66 5.20 15.47
N TYR A 160 8.28 6.16 16.17
CA TYR A 160 9.37 6.98 15.62
C TYR A 160 10.60 6.14 15.26
N LYS A 161 11.05 5.29 16.20
CA LYS A 161 12.25 4.47 15.98
C LYS A 161 12.03 3.43 14.89
N VAL A 162 10.87 2.77 14.87
CA VAL A 162 10.58 1.76 13.84
C VAL A 162 10.47 2.39 12.46
N GLY A 163 9.91 3.60 12.33
CA GLY A 163 9.86 4.31 11.06
C GLY A 163 11.26 4.62 10.50
N ILE A 164 12.21 5.04 11.35
CA ILE A 164 13.60 5.27 10.94
C ILE A 164 14.29 3.95 10.55
N ILE A 165 14.18 2.91 11.37
CA ILE A 165 14.80 1.60 11.07
C ILE A 165 14.22 1.04 9.77
N GLN A 166 12.93 1.22 9.52
CA GLN A 166 12.28 0.81 8.29
C GLN A 166 12.87 1.51 7.06
N ILE A 167 13.16 2.82 7.14
CA ILE A 167 13.82 3.56 6.05
C ILE A 167 15.17 2.92 5.73
N TYR A 168 16.03 2.73 6.71
CA TYR A 168 17.34 2.11 6.50
C TYR A 168 17.21 0.71 5.91
N SER A 169 16.32 -0.13 6.45
CA SER A 169 16.11 -1.49 5.96
C SER A 169 15.62 -1.52 4.53
N ILE A 170 14.67 -0.66 4.15
CA ILE A 170 14.12 -0.56 2.79
C ILE A 170 15.19 -0.08 1.81
N VAL A 171 15.93 0.97 2.17
CA VAL A 171 17.01 1.48 1.32
C VAL A 171 18.06 0.38 1.09
N ILE A 172 18.54 -0.28 2.14
CA ILE A 172 19.51 -1.35 2.04
C ILE A 172 18.96 -2.52 1.22
N LYS A 173 17.75 -2.99 1.54
CA LYS A 173 17.06 -4.08 0.86
C LYS A 173 17.04 -3.90 -0.66
N PHE A 174 16.50 -2.80 -1.11
CA PHE A 174 16.27 -2.57 -2.54
C PHE A 174 17.52 -2.11 -3.28
N THR A 175 18.43 -1.39 -2.60
CA THR A 175 19.72 -1.00 -3.21
C THR A 175 20.60 -2.22 -3.41
N PHE A 176 20.76 -3.10 -2.40
CA PHE A 176 21.54 -4.33 -2.57
C PHE A 176 20.90 -5.26 -3.60
N ALA A 177 19.59 -5.40 -3.62
CA ALA A 177 18.91 -6.20 -4.64
C ALA A 177 19.17 -5.65 -6.06
N ALA A 178 19.13 -4.33 -6.24
CA ALA A 178 19.42 -3.69 -7.53
C ALA A 178 20.91 -3.87 -7.92
N ILE A 179 21.84 -3.66 -6.99
CA ILE A 179 23.29 -3.84 -7.23
C ILE A 179 23.60 -5.28 -7.62
N LEU A 180 23.07 -6.26 -6.89
CA LEU A 180 23.33 -7.67 -7.15
C LEU A 180 22.69 -8.15 -8.47
N ALA A 181 21.50 -7.64 -8.80
CA ALA A 181 20.88 -7.90 -10.10
C ALA A 181 21.73 -7.32 -11.24
N TYR A 182 22.17 -6.07 -11.12
CA TYR A 182 23.05 -5.41 -12.09
C TYR A 182 24.41 -6.11 -12.23
N ALA A 183 24.93 -6.66 -11.15
CA ALA A 183 26.18 -7.45 -11.15
C ALA A 183 26.04 -8.85 -11.79
N GLY A 184 24.85 -9.22 -12.30
CA GLY A 184 24.60 -10.47 -13.01
C GLY A 184 24.22 -11.66 -12.13
N PHE A 185 23.92 -11.47 -10.84
CA PHE A 185 23.47 -12.55 -9.96
C PHE A 185 22.00 -12.94 -10.18
N GLY A 186 21.27 -12.27 -11.10
CA GLY A 186 19.90 -12.61 -11.46
C GLY A 186 18.92 -12.60 -10.27
N ILE A 187 17.97 -13.51 -10.28
CA ILE A 187 16.94 -13.64 -9.21
C ILE A 187 17.57 -13.92 -7.84
N ILE A 188 18.65 -14.71 -7.80
CA ILE A 188 19.36 -15.05 -6.54
C ILE A 188 19.89 -13.77 -5.89
N GLY A 189 20.47 -12.86 -6.68
CA GLY A 189 20.95 -11.57 -6.19
C GLY A 189 19.81 -10.69 -5.63
N VAL A 190 18.68 -10.68 -6.30
CA VAL A 190 17.50 -9.92 -5.84
C VAL A 190 17.00 -10.45 -4.49
N LEU A 191 16.80 -11.76 -4.37
CA LEU A 191 16.32 -12.36 -3.12
C LEU A 191 17.34 -12.24 -1.99
N ALA A 192 18.65 -12.34 -2.30
CA ALA A 192 19.70 -12.10 -1.33
C ALA A 192 19.69 -10.66 -0.80
N GLY A 193 19.52 -9.67 -1.68
CA GLY A 193 19.35 -8.28 -1.28
C GLY A 193 18.13 -8.07 -0.38
N TYR A 194 17.00 -8.71 -0.69
CA TYR A 194 15.81 -8.68 0.15
C TYR A 194 16.07 -9.29 1.52
N LEU A 195 16.79 -10.41 1.57
CA LEU A 195 17.16 -11.09 2.80
C LEU A 195 18.06 -10.21 3.68
N ILE A 196 19.05 -9.53 3.10
CA ILE A 196 19.95 -8.63 3.84
C ILE A 196 19.15 -7.50 4.53
N GLY A 197 18.24 -6.86 3.82
CA GLY A 197 17.42 -5.79 4.40
C GLY A 197 16.46 -6.29 5.49
N ASP A 198 15.83 -7.45 5.29
CA ASP A 198 14.94 -8.07 6.27
C ASP A 198 15.69 -8.57 7.51
N LEU A 199 16.91 -9.10 7.36
CA LEU A 199 17.81 -9.43 8.47
C LEU A 199 18.20 -8.20 9.28
N LEU A 200 18.58 -7.11 8.61
CA LEU A 200 18.93 -5.86 9.27
C LEU A 200 17.76 -5.36 10.14
N PHE A 201 16.55 -5.37 9.61
CA PHE A 201 15.37 -4.97 10.38
C PHE A 201 15.19 -5.86 11.62
N THR A 202 15.26 -7.17 11.45
CA THR A 202 15.13 -8.15 12.55
C THR A 202 16.18 -7.91 13.64
N ILE A 203 17.46 -7.79 13.26
CA ILE A 203 18.60 -7.61 14.19
C ILE A 203 18.43 -6.31 14.99
N LEU A 204 17.95 -5.24 14.37
CA LEU A 204 17.78 -3.95 15.06
C LEU A 204 16.52 -3.90 15.93
N VAL A 205 15.43 -4.51 15.49
CA VAL A 205 14.11 -4.34 16.14
C VAL A 205 13.86 -5.37 17.24
N LEU A 206 14.24 -6.63 17.04
CA LEU A 206 13.97 -7.71 18.00
C LEU A 206 14.54 -7.42 19.39
N PRO A 207 15.81 -7.00 19.56
CA PRO A 207 16.35 -6.68 20.89
C PRO A 207 15.62 -5.52 21.57
N ILE A 208 15.17 -4.52 20.79
CA ILE A 208 14.43 -3.39 21.35
C ILE A 208 13.09 -3.84 21.93
N CYS A 209 12.36 -4.70 21.20
CA CYS A 209 11.08 -5.24 21.68
C CYS A 209 11.28 -6.08 22.94
N LEU A 210 12.24 -7.01 22.94
CA LEU A 210 12.53 -7.89 24.07
C LEU A 210 12.94 -7.09 25.32
N ASN A 211 13.85 -6.13 25.20
CA ASN A 211 14.35 -5.35 26.32
C ASN A 211 13.27 -4.43 26.92
N LYS A 212 12.42 -3.82 26.09
CA LYS A 212 11.37 -2.93 26.58
C LYS A 212 10.23 -3.63 27.28
N LEU A 213 9.91 -4.85 26.85
CA LEU A 213 8.86 -5.68 27.44
C LEU A 213 9.37 -6.58 28.57
N LYS A 214 10.68 -6.66 28.79
CA LYS A 214 11.27 -7.51 29.83
C LYS A 214 10.61 -7.28 31.19
N SER A 215 9.92 -8.29 31.68
CA SER A 215 9.22 -8.34 32.97
C SER A 215 8.89 -9.78 33.33
N PRO A 216 8.73 -10.14 34.61
CA PRO A 216 8.27 -11.49 34.99
C PRO A 216 6.96 -11.82 34.29
N LYS A 217 6.85 -13.07 33.80
CA LYS A 217 5.64 -13.54 33.09
C LYS A 217 4.46 -13.57 34.06
N GLN A 218 3.29 -13.16 33.57
CA GLN A 218 2.02 -13.21 34.28
C GLN A 218 0.97 -13.93 33.43
N GLU A 219 0.02 -14.57 34.08
CA GLU A 219 -1.07 -15.25 33.37
C GLU A 219 -1.96 -14.28 32.62
N ILE A 220 -2.39 -14.70 31.41
CA ILE A 220 -3.28 -13.95 30.52
C ILE A 220 -4.53 -14.76 30.18
N ASN A 221 -5.65 -14.09 30.02
CA ASN A 221 -6.86 -14.71 29.49
C ASN A 221 -6.71 -14.97 27.98
N ARG A 222 -6.38 -16.22 27.65
CA ARG A 222 -6.13 -16.66 26.29
C ARG A 222 -7.38 -16.64 25.41
N PHE A 223 -8.56 -16.97 25.97
CA PHE A 223 -9.83 -16.99 25.24
C PHE A 223 -10.26 -15.60 24.74
N ALA A 224 -10.03 -14.55 25.53
CA ALA A 224 -10.33 -13.19 25.10
C ALA A 224 -9.52 -12.78 23.87
N ALA A 225 -8.26 -13.19 23.79
CA ALA A 225 -7.39 -12.93 22.66
C ALA A 225 -7.85 -13.70 21.40
N ILE A 226 -8.32 -14.94 21.55
CA ILE A 226 -8.82 -15.78 20.44
C ILE A 226 -10.08 -15.16 19.83
N ASN A 227 -11.08 -14.89 20.66
CA ASN A 227 -12.37 -14.35 20.20
C ASN A 227 -12.21 -12.98 19.48
N TYR A 228 -11.23 -12.20 19.90
CA TYR A 228 -10.89 -10.94 19.23
C TYR A 228 -10.32 -11.15 17.83
N SER A 229 -9.72 -12.25 17.59
CA SER A 229 -8.76 -12.44 16.51
C SER A 229 -9.30 -13.26 15.34
N VAL A 230 -10.24 -14.16 15.57
CA VAL A 230 -10.90 -14.93 14.49
C VAL A 230 -11.59 -14.01 13.47
N PRO A 231 -12.34 -12.96 13.84
CA PRO A 231 -12.91 -12.03 12.86
C PRO A 231 -11.86 -11.27 12.07
N ILE A 232 -10.73 -10.93 12.71
CA ILE A 232 -9.65 -10.20 12.03
C ILE A 232 -8.97 -11.07 10.97
N LEU A 233 -8.84 -12.36 11.25
CA LEU A 233 -8.31 -13.32 10.30
C LEU A 233 -9.15 -13.39 9.02
N ILE A 234 -10.46 -13.57 9.16
CA ILE A 234 -11.38 -13.60 8.00
C ILE A 234 -11.21 -12.32 7.19
N SER A 235 -11.10 -11.17 7.87
CA SER A 235 -10.82 -9.88 7.23
C SER A 235 -9.48 -9.86 6.50
N SER A 236 -8.44 -10.45 7.09
CA SER A 236 -7.10 -10.52 6.47
C SER A 236 -7.08 -11.41 5.23
N LEU A 237 -7.81 -12.53 5.22
CA LEU A 237 -7.97 -13.37 4.03
C LEU A 237 -8.73 -12.65 2.91
N ILE A 238 -9.76 -11.89 3.24
CA ILE A 238 -10.49 -11.07 2.27
C ILE A 238 -9.56 -9.99 1.69
N ILE A 239 -8.77 -9.31 2.53
CA ILE A 239 -7.79 -8.31 2.09
C ILE A 239 -6.71 -8.96 1.20
N PHE A 240 -6.22 -10.16 1.55
CA PHE A 240 -5.32 -10.92 0.69
C PHE A 240 -5.97 -11.18 -0.68
N GLY A 241 -7.22 -11.65 -0.72
CA GLY A 241 -7.97 -11.81 -1.96
C GLY A 241 -8.01 -10.52 -2.79
N VAL A 242 -8.45 -9.40 -2.19
CA VAL A 242 -8.52 -8.09 -2.88
C VAL A 242 -7.17 -7.63 -3.43
N THR A 243 -6.09 -7.94 -2.75
CA THR A 243 -4.75 -7.47 -3.14
C THR A 243 -4.02 -8.40 -4.10
N GLN A 244 -4.37 -9.69 -4.15
CA GLN A 244 -3.61 -10.70 -4.89
C GLN A 244 -4.43 -11.50 -5.91
N ILE A 245 -5.77 -11.46 -5.88
CA ILE A 245 -6.61 -12.31 -6.76
C ILE A 245 -6.30 -12.11 -8.23
N ASP A 246 -6.09 -10.88 -8.66
CA ASP A 246 -5.79 -10.51 -10.04
C ASP A 246 -4.40 -11.02 -10.48
N ARG A 247 -3.41 -10.97 -9.57
CA ARG A 247 -2.07 -11.52 -9.81
C ARG A 247 -2.07 -13.04 -9.85
N ILE A 248 -2.87 -13.68 -9.00
CA ILE A 248 -3.06 -15.13 -9.02
C ILE A 248 -3.69 -15.55 -10.36
N TYR A 249 -4.71 -14.82 -10.82
CA TYR A 249 -5.30 -15.04 -12.13
C TYR A 249 -4.33 -14.80 -13.29
N ALA A 250 -3.50 -13.75 -13.20
CA ALA A 250 -2.44 -13.51 -14.17
C ALA A 250 -1.45 -14.68 -14.23
N LEU A 251 -1.01 -15.17 -13.06
CA LEU A 251 -0.10 -16.31 -12.97
C LEU A 251 -0.66 -17.58 -13.60
N ILE A 252 -1.93 -17.92 -13.28
CA ILE A 252 -2.57 -19.17 -13.74
C ILE A 252 -2.84 -19.13 -15.25
N ASN A 253 -3.31 -18.00 -15.79
CA ASN A 253 -3.80 -17.93 -17.16
C ASN A 253 -2.77 -17.36 -18.15
N LEU A 254 -1.86 -16.51 -17.71
CA LEU A 254 -0.86 -15.85 -18.55
C LEU A 254 0.57 -16.32 -18.24
N GLY A 255 0.73 -17.17 -17.23
CA GLY A 255 2.03 -17.65 -16.78
C GLY A 255 2.91 -16.58 -16.15
N LEU A 256 4.18 -16.93 -15.94
CA LEU A 256 5.17 -16.03 -15.30
C LEU A 256 5.42 -14.73 -16.08
N PRO A 257 5.58 -14.75 -17.43
CA PRO A 257 5.74 -13.51 -18.18
C PRO A 257 4.55 -12.56 -18.03
N GLY A 258 3.32 -13.09 -18.16
CA GLY A 258 2.10 -12.30 -17.98
C GLY A 258 1.96 -11.74 -16.57
N LEU A 259 2.33 -12.50 -15.53
CA LEU A 259 2.39 -12.01 -14.16
C LEU A 259 3.40 -10.86 -14.02
N GLY A 260 4.59 -10.98 -14.62
CA GLY A 260 5.63 -9.94 -14.62
C GLY A 260 5.12 -8.63 -15.21
N ILE A 261 4.63 -8.69 -16.44
CA ILE A 261 4.08 -7.53 -17.17
C ILE A 261 2.92 -6.88 -16.40
N TYR A 262 1.96 -7.67 -15.94
CA TYR A 262 0.78 -7.17 -15.22
C TYR A 262 1.15 -6.52 -13.88
N THR A 263 2.09 -7.12 -13.14
CA THR A 263 2.47 -6.58 -11.82
C THR A 263 3.25 -5.28 -11.94
N ILE A 264 4.07 -5.08 -12.97
CA ILE A 264 4.71 -3.79 -13.24
C ILE A 264 3.68 -2.72 -13.59
N ALA A 265 2.63 -3.06 -14.39
CA ALA A 265 1.52 -2.14 -14.65
C ALA A 265 0.80 -1.70 -13.36
N ILE A 266 0.53 -2.65 -12.44
CA ILE A 266 -0.04 -2.34 -11.13
C ILE A 266 0.90 -1.43 -10.32
N ALA A 267 2.20 -1.75 -10.27
CA ALA A 267 3.17 -0.98 -9.51
C ALA A 267 3.21 0.48 -9.99
N ALA A 268 3.27 0.70 -11.30
CA ALA A 268 3.22 2.03 -11.89
C ALA A 268 1.91 2.77 -11.55
N SER A 269 0.76 2.09 -11.69
CA SER A 269 -0.57 2.66 -11.41
C SER A 269 -0.73 3.10 -9.96
N THR A 270 -0.20 2.32 -9.01
CA THR A 270 -0.36 2.57 -7.57
C THR A 270 0.45 3.75 -7.05
N ILE A 271 1.41 4.25 -7.83
CA ILE A 271 2.16 5.49 -7.49
C ILE A 271 1.18 6.63 -7.18
N GLY A 272 0.11 6.79 -7.97
CA GLY A 272 -0.92 7.80 -7.76
C GLY A 272 -1.71 7.66 -6.45
N ALA A 273 -1.75 6.47 -5.85
CA ALA A 273 -2.47 6.20 -4.61
C ALA A 273 -1.64 6.49 -3.34
N TYR A 274 -0.32 6.60 -3.44
CA TYR A 274 0.54 6.73 -2.24
C TYR A 274 0.26 7.99 -1.44
N ALA A 275 0.18 9.16 -2.08
CA ALA A 275 -0.07 10.42 -1.40
C ALA A 275 -1.47 10.46 -0.74
N PRO A 276 -2.57 10.09 -1.44
CA PRO A 276 -3.89 9.97 -0.84
C PRO A 276 -3.93 9.04 0.38
N ASN A 277 -3.37 7.84 0.27
CA ASN A 277 -3.35 6.86 1.36
C ASN A 277 -2.53 7.34 2.55
N SER A 278 -1.40 8.00 2.31
CA SER A 278 -0.58 8.59 3.37
C SER A 278 -1.32 9.69 4.13
N LEU A 279 -2.05 10.56 3.40
CA LEU A 279 -2.88 11.59 4.02
C LEU A 279 -4.04 10.98 4.83
N ALA A 280 -4.71 9.96 4.31
CA ALA A 280 -5.77 9.24 5.01
C ALA A 280 -5.25 8.59 6.31
N THR A 281 -4.08 7.98 6.28
CA THR A 281 -3.44 7.38 7.46
C THR A 281 -3.07 8.45 8.49
N ALA A 282 -2.53 9.58 8.06
CA ALA A 282 -2.13 10.67 8.95
C ALA A 282 -3.31 11.35 9.67
N ILE A 283 -4.49 11.40 9.04
CA ILE A 283 -5.68 12.02 9.65
C ILE A 283 -6.41 11.10 10.63
N THR A 284 -6.29 9.78 10.47
CA THR A 284 -7.07 8.79 11.23
C THR A 284 -6.99 8.98 12.75
N PRO A 285 -5.83 9.26 13.38
CA PRO A 285 -5.77 9.52 14.82
C PRO A 285 -6.56 10.76 15.24
N ASN A 286 -6.52 11.83 14.43
CA ASN A 286 -7.25 13.07 14.71
C ASN A 286 -8.77 12.84 14.56
N LEU A 287 -9.20 12.09 13.57
CA LEU A 287 -10.60 11.69 13.41
C LEU A 287 -11.06 10.85 14.61
N SER A 288 -10.24 9.91 15.07
CA SER A 288 -10.54 9.09 16.25
C SER A 288 -10.70 9.94 17.51
N ALA A 289 -9.81 10.91 17.75
CA ALA A 289 -9.89 11.81 18.89
C ALA A 289 -11.16 12.70 18.86
N LEU A 290 -11.51 13.22 17.68
CA LEU A 290 -12.73 14.04 17.54
C LEU A 290 -14.02 13.21 17.72
N PHE A 291 -14.00 11.98 17.25
CA PHE A 291 -15.14 11.06 17.41
C PHE A 291 -15.32 10.66 18.88
N SER A 292 -14.25 10.30 19.60
CA SER A 292 -14.32 9.94 21.02
C SER A 292 -14.77 11.09 21.92
N LEU A 293 -14.49 12.35 21.51
CA LEU A 293 -14.96 13.57 22.20
C LEU A 293 -16.37 14.01 21.77
N ASN A 294 -17.09 13.22 20.98
CA ASN A 294 -18.43 13.55 20.43
C ASN A 294 -18.47 14.85 19.61
N LYS A 295 -17.33 15.33 19.10
CA LYS A 295 -17.25 16.55 18.27
C LYS A 295 -17.51 16.24 16.80
N LEU A 296 -18.74 15.78 16.50
CA LEU A 296 -19.12 15.27 15.17
C LEU A 296 -19.00 16.32 14.06
N ASP A 297 -19.30 17.60 14.33
CA ASP A 297 -19.15 18.65 13.31
C ASP A 297 -17.68 18.93 12.98
N SER A 298 -16.80 18.91 13.97
CA SER A 298 -15.36 19.01 13.74
C SER A 298 -14.83 17.80 12.99
N PHE A 299 -15.29 16.60 13.32
CA PHE A 299 -15.00 15.36 12.61
C PHE A 299 -15.36 15.44 11.12
N ARG A 300 -16.58 15.89 10.81
CA ARG A 300 -17.07 16.05 9.43
C ARG A 300 -16.32 17.15 8.67
N ASN A 301 -16.04 18.29 9.33
CA ASN A 301 -15.31 19.40 8.72
C ASN A 301 -13.85 19.04 8.42
N LEU A 302 -13.20 18.30 9.32
CA LEU A 302 -11.86 17.78 9.11
C LEU A 302 -11.82 16.81 7.93
N SER A 303 -12.79 15.89 7.85
CA SER A 303 -12.93 14.97 6.72
C SER A 303 -13.16 15.71 5.40
N LYS A 304 -14.01 16.75 5.38
CA LYS A 304 -14.21 17.61 4.20
C LYS A 304 -12.91 18.24 3.72
N LEU A 305 -12.11 18.78 4.65
CA LEU A 305 -10.85 19.43 4.34
C LEU A 305 -9.84 18.44 3.71
N TYR A 306 -9.72 17.26 4.30
CA TYR A 306 -8.79 16.25 3.77
C TYR A 306 -9.27 15.61 2.46
N THR A 307 -10.59 15.40 2.29
CA THR A 307 -11.16 14.97 1.00
C THR A 307 -10.77 15.95 -0.11
N ARG A 308 -10.78 17.25 0.17
CA ARG A 308 -10.32 18.29 -0.75
C ARG A 308 -8.84 18.11 -1.14
N TYR A 309 -7.93 17.96 -0.16
CA TYR A 309 -6.50 17.82 -0.43
C TYR A 309 -6.12 16.49 -1.08
N VAL A 310 -6.77 15.42 -0.66
CA VAL A 310 -6.59 14.12 -1.31
C VAL A 310 -7.00 14.17 -2.78
N SER A 311 -8.09 14.89 -3.12
CA SER A 311 -8.51 15.09 -4.51
C SER A 311 -7.52 15.96 -5.29
N PHE A 312 -6.99 17.03 -4.69
CA PHE A 312 -6.02 17.93 -5.34
C PHE A 312 -4.69 17.25 -5.70
N ILE A 313 -4.29 16.23 -4.97
CA ILE A 313 -3.02 15.53 -5.18
C ILE A 313 -3.25 14.21 -5.92
N GLY A 314 -4.21 13.41 -5.49
CA GLY A 314 -4.40 12.05 -5.97
C GLY A 314 -5.02 11.97 -7.37
N MET A 315 -6.01 12.82 -7.67
CA MET A 315 -6.62 12.82 -9.00
C MET A 315 -5.62 13.21 -10.09
N PRO A 316 -4.93 14.36 -10.02
CA PRO A 316 -3.98 14.72 -11.08
C PRO A 316 -2.82 13.72 -11.18
N ALA A 317 -2.32 13.19 -10.06
CA ALA A 317 -1.24 12.20 -10.10
C ALA A 317 -1.68 10.93 -10.86
N ALA A 318 -2.85 10.38 -10.54
CA ALA A 318 -3.35 9.18 -11.19
C ALA A 318 -3.71 9.41 -12.67
N PHE A 319 -4.33 10.53 -13.01
CA PHE A 319 -4.65 10.88 -14.40
C PHE A 319 -3.41 11.20 -15.24
N MET A 320 -2.37 11.77 -14.62
CA MET A 320 -1.06 11.98 -15.26
C MET A 320 -0.39 10.65 -15.61
N ILE A 321 -0.38 9.69 -14.68
CA ILE A 321 0.13 8.33 -14.92
C ILE A 321 -0.65 7.67 -16.06
N ALA A 322 -1.97 7.84 -16.10
CA ALA A 322 -2.79 7.30 -17.19
C ALA A 322 -2.42 7.89 -18.55
N ALA A 323 -2.26 9.22 -18.63
CA ALA A 323 -1.90 9.92 -19.87
C ALA A 323 -0.49 9.58 -20.38
N LEU A 324 0.45 9.45 -19.46
CA LEU A 324 1.85 9.19 -19.73
C LEU A 324 2.22 7.71 -19.54
N SER A 325 1.24 6.81 -19.59
CA SER A 325 1.46 5.37 -19.35
C SER A 325 2.45 4.76 -20.35
N VAL A 326 2.42 5.16 -21.63
CA VAL A 326 3.35 4.65 -22.64
C VAL A 326 4.80 5.03 -22.32
N PRO A 327 5.19 6.31 -22.22
CA PRO A 327 6.56 6.64 -21.87
C PRO A 327 6.94 6.20 -20.45
N LEU A 328 5.99 6.07 -19.53
CA LEU A 328 6.27 5.54 -18.21
C LEU A 328 6.61 4.05 -18.25
N MET A 329 5.88 3.24 -19.03
CA MET A 329 6.14 1.81 -19.14
C MET A 329 7.43 1.53 -19.90
N SER A 330 7.81 2.35 -20.88
CA SER A 330 9.08 2.17 -21.61
C SER A 330 10.34 2.45 -20.76
N ILE A 331 10.24 3.23 -19.66
CA ILE A 331 11.35 3.34 -18.69
C ILE A 331 11.61 2.02 -17.98
N PHE A 332 10.54 1.21 -17.77
CA PHE A 332 10.70 -0.15 -17.25
C PHE A 332 11.22 -1.14 -18.29
N GLY A 333 11.28 -0.75 -19.57
CA GLY A 333 11.76 -1.54 -20.70
C GLY A 333 10.71 -1.65 -21.79
N GLU A 334 11.14 -1.73 -23.06
CA GLU A 334 10.27 -1.79 -24.24
C GLU A 334 9.26 -2.96 -24.14
N GLN A 335 9.67 -4.07 -23.54
CA GLN A 335 8.86 -5.26 -23.31
C GLN A 335 7.62 -5.03 -22.40
N TYR A 336 7.57 -3.91 -21.67
CA TYR A 336 6.45 -3.56 -20.80
C TYR A 336 5.47 -2.56 -21.42
N VAL A 337 5.77 -2.02 -22.61
CA VAL A 337 4.93 -1.01 -23.27
C VAL A 337 3.52 -1.51 -23.53
N ASP A 338 3.33 -2.78 -23.84
CA ASP A 338 2.01 -3.40 -24.01
C ASP A 338 1.14 -3.35 -22.76
N SER A 339 1.76 -3.15 -21.59
CA SER A 339 1.04 -2.98 -20.33
C SER A 339 0.67 -1.52 -20.01
N ALA A 340 0.95 -0.58 -20.90
CA ALA A 340 0.58 0.83 -20.74
C ALA A 340 -0.94 1.02 -20.62
N ARG A 341 -1.73 0.30 -21.43
CA ARG A 341 -3.20 0.33 -21.33
C ARG A 341 -3.72 -0.20 -19.98
N PRO A 342 -3.29 -1.37 -19.49
CA PRO A 342 -3.55 -1.82 -18.13
C PRO A 342 -3.20 -0.77 -17.05
N ALA A 343 -2.01 -0.19 -17.13
CA ALA A 343 -1.57 0.84 -16.20
C ALA A 343 -2.48 2.08 -16.21
N ALA A 344 -2.87 2.55 -17.40
CA ALA A 344 -3.77 3.68 -17.56
C ALA A 344 -5.16 3.42 -16.95
N VAL A 345 -5.76 2.26 -17.25
CA VAL A 345 -7.10 1.89 -16.77
C VAL A 345 -7.15 1.82 -15.23
N ILE A 346 -6.17 1.16 -14.62
CA ILE A 346 -6.09 1.05 -13.16
C ILE A 346 -5.84 2.44 -12.53
N SER A 347 -4.98 3.27 -13.14
CA SER A 347 -4.70 4.62 -12.65
C SER A 347 -5.94 5.52 -12.68
N ILE A 348 -6.74 5.47 -13.75
CA ILE A 348 -8.00 6.22 -13.83
C ILE A 348 -8.95 5.81 -12.70
N ALA A 349 -9.11 4.50 -12.45
CA ALA A 349 -9.94 4.00 -11.36
C ALA A 349 -9.45 4.52 -9.99
N ILE A 350 -8.14 4.49 -9.74
CA ILE A 350 -7.52 5.07 -8.53
C ILE A 350 -7.82 6.56 -8.43
N GLY A 351 -7.67 7.31 -9.51
CA GLY A 351 -7.92 8.75 -9.55
C GLY A 351 -9.36 9.10 -9.19
N ILE A 352 -10.33 8.44 -9.81
CA ILE A 352 -11.76 8.66 -9.56
C ILE A 352 -12.13 8.31 -8.10
N THR A 353 -11.52 7.30 -7.52
CA THR A 353 -11.87 6.78 -6.19
C THR A 353 -11.00 7.32 -5.06
N THR A 354 -10.08 8.21 -5.37
CA THR A 354 -9.05 8.71 -4.43
C THR A 354 -9.64 9.26 -3.10
N PHE A 355 -10.79 9.93 -3.16
CA PHE A 355 -11.46 10.49 -1.97
C PHE A 355 -12.03 9.43 -1.03
N SER A 356 -12.29 8.22 -1.51
CA SER A 356 -12.85 7.13 -0.69
C SER A 356 -11.92 6.68 0.43
N SER A 357 -10.63 6.94 0.33
CA SER A 357 -9.64 6.64 1.38
C SER A 357 -9.97 7.32 2.71
N ILE A 358 -10.51 8.55 2.67
CA ILE A 358 -10.95 9.29 3.85
C ILE A 358 -12.21 8.65 4.46
N TYR A 359 -13.16 8.23 3.62
CA TYR A 359 -14.40 7.57 4.08
C TYR A 359 -14.11 6.20 4.68
N ASN A 360 -13.11 5.50 4.15
CA ASN A 360 -12.62 4.27 4.77
C ASN A 360 -12.10 4.52 6.20
N SER A 361 -11.30 5.57 6.40
CA SER A 361 -10.83 5.99 7.73
C SER A 361 -11.99 6.38 8.66
N GLN A 362 -13.04 7.05 8.15
CA GLN A 362 -14.24 7.36 8.93
C GLN A 362 -14.97 6.12 9.42
N LEU A 363 -15.21 5.14 8.53
CA LEU A 363 -15.86 3.88 8.88
C LEU A 363 -15.04 3.09 9.91
N PHE A 364 -13.72 3.09 9.75
CA PHE A 364 -12.80 2.45 10.69
C PHE A 364 -12.91 3.08 12.09
N VAL A 365 -12.83 4.40 12.19
CA VAL A 365 -12.93 5.16 13.45
C VAL A 365 -14.28 4.93 14.15
N ARG A 366 -15.38 4.83 13.38
CA ARG A 366 -16.72 4.54 13.89
C ARG A 366 -16.95 3.05 14.26
N GLY A 367 -15.95 2.19 14.09
CA GLY A 367 -16.11 0.76 14.33
C GLY A 367 -17.03 0.05 13.34
N LYS A 368 -17.31 0.67 12.17
CA LYS A 368 -18.18 0.10 11.12
C LYS A 368 -17.38 -0.79 10.14
N THR A 369 -16.42 -1.54 10.65
CA THR A 369 -15.49 -2.39 9.88
C THR A 369 -16.19 -3.49 9.08
N LYS A 370 -17.36 -3.96 9.53
CA LYS A 370 -18.19 -4.90 8.76
C LYS A 370 -18.55 -4.37 7.36
N TRP A 371 -18.74 -3.06 7.22
CA TRP A 371 -19.04 -2.46 5.92
C TRP A 371 -17.81 -2.36 5.02
N ILE A 372 -16.63 -2.18 5.59
CA ILE A 372 -15.37 -2.26 4.85
C ILE A 372 -15.16 -3.69 4.32
N MET A 373 -15.42 -4.69 5.17
CA MET A 373 -15.37 -6.09 4.77
C MET A 373 -16.39 -6.40 3.65
N PHE A 374 -17.63 -5.96 3.80
CA PHE A 374 -18.67 -6.13 2.77
C PHE A 374 -18.28 -5.46 1.44
N ALA A 375 -17.74 -4.24 1.48
CA ALA A 375 -17.25 -3.55 0.29
C ALA A 375 -16.13 -4.33 -0.42
N ASN A 376 -15.19 -4.89 0.34
CA ASN A 376 -14.12 -5.70 -0.21
C ASN A 376 -14.64 -7.01 -0.84
N ILE A 377 -15.57 -7.70 -0.20
CA ILE A 377 -16.22 -8.90 -0.76
C ILE A 377 -16.95 -8.57 -2.05
N SER A 378 -17.74 -7.49 -2.06
CA SER A 378 -18.44 -7.04 -3.27
C SER A 378 -17.47 -6.70 -4.40
N GLY A 379 -16.34 -6.06 -4.08
CA GLY A 379 -15.28 -5.81 -5.05
C GLY A 379 -14.71 -7.10 -5.65
N LEU A 380 -14.42 -8.10 -4.82
CA LEU A 380 -13.97 -9.42 -5.29
C LEU A 380 -15.00 -10.10 -6.20
N LEU A 381 -16.27 -10.04 -5.85
CA LEU A 381 -17.34 -10.61 -6.67
C LEU A 381 -17.43 -9.90 -8.03
N VAL A 382 -17.30 -8.57 -8.06
CA VAL A 382 -17.25 -7.80 -9.31
C VAL A 382 -16.05 -8.22 -10.16
N PHE A 383 -14.85 -8.35 -9.57
CA PHE A 383 -13.67 -8.84 -10.28
C PHE A 383 -13.93 -10.21 -10.91
N ILE A 384 -14.39 -11.19 -10.12
CA ILE A 384 -14.67 -12.54 -10.58
C ILE A 384 -15.72 -12.53 -11.71
N SER A 385 -16.78 -11.74 -11.57
CA SER A 385 -17.83 -11.62 -12.60
C SER A 385 -17.26 -11.11 -13.93
N ILE A 386 -16.40 -10.11 -13.92
CA ILE A 386 -15.76 -9.58 -15.14
C ILE A 386 -14.87 -10.63 -15.79
N ILE A 387 -14.12 -11.38 -15.00
CA ILE A 387 -13.27 -12.46 -15.53
C ILE A 387 -14.11 -13.57 -16.16
N LEU A 388 -15.19 -14.01 -15.50
CA LEU A 388 -16.09 -15.02 -16.06
C LEU A 388 -16.76 -14.55 -17.36
N ILE A 389 -17.23 -13.30 -17.39
CA ILE A 389 -17.81 -12.69 -18.61
C ILE A 389 -16.76 -12.66 -19.73
N SER A 390 -15.50 -12.30 -19.43
CA SER A 390 -14.44 -12.25 -20.44
C SER A 390 -14.10 -13.62 -21.00
N GLN A 391 -14.16 -14.67 -20.18
CA GLN A 391 -13.95 -16.06 -20.63
C GLN A 391 -15.07 -16.53 -21.56
N VAL A 392 -16.33 -16.20 -21.24
CA VAL A 392 -17.49 -16.58 -22.06
C VAL A 392 -17.47 -15.85 -23.41
N LEU A 393 -17.10 -14.57 -23.44
CA LEU A 393 -17.15 -13.76 -24.66
C LEU A 393 -15.96 -14.00 -25.61
N ASN A 394 -14.76 -14.23 -25.09
CA ASN A 394 -13.53 -14.20 -25.90
C ASN A 394 -12.68 -15.47 -25.83
N ASN A 395 -13.10 -16.51 -25.10
CA ASN A 395 -12.35 -17.76 -24.87
C ASN A 395 -10.88 -17.56 -24.39
N SER A 396 -10.45 -16.34 -24.09
CA SER A 396 -9.09 -16.05 -23.61
C SER A 396 -9.07 -14.89 -22.63
N ILE A 397 -8.27 -15.03 -21.60
CA ILE A 397 -7.97 -13.94 -20.67
C ILE A 397 -6.68 -13.26 -21.13
N ASN A 398 -6.68 -11.94 -21.21
CA ASN A 398 -5.48 -11.14 -21.42
C ASN A 398 -5.30 -10.09 -20.31
N VAL A 399 -4.15 -9.42 -20.30
CA VAL A 399 -3.79 -8.43 -19.27
C VAL A 399 -4.81 -7.27 -19.20
N ASN A 400 -5.47 -6.93 -20.31
CA ASN A 400 -6.48 -5.87 -20.35
C ASN A 400 -7.73 -6.24 -19.55
N TYR A 401 -8.24 -7.47 -19.67
CA TYR A 401 -9.41 -7.90 -18.90
C TYR A 401 -9.14 -7.95 -17.40
N LEU A 402 -7.94 -8.37 -16.99
CA LEU A 402 -7.52 -8.31 -15.60
C LEU A 402 -7.51 -6.87 -15.09
N SER A 403 -7.06 -5.92 -15.92
CA SER A 403 -7.04 -4.50 -15.54
C SER A 403 -8.44 -3.90 -15.42
N TYR A 404 -9.39 -4.27 -16.28
CA TYR A 404 -10.79 -3.86 -16.17
C TYR A 404 -11.43 -4.44 -14.91
N GLY A 405 -11.22 -5.74 -14.65
CA GLY A 405 -11.69 -6.38 -13.42
C GLY A 405 -11.18 -5.67 -12.17
N ARG A 406 -9.86 -5.38 -12.11
CA ARG A 406 -9.26 -4.63 -11.00
C ARG A 406 -9.80 -3.22 -10.88
N ALA A 407 -9.94 -2.49 -11.97
CA ALA A 407 -10.48 -1.14 -11.97
C ALA A 407 -11.92 -1.10 -11.43
N LEU A 408 -12.77 -2.01 -11.90
CA LEU A 408 -14.16 -2.11 -11.42
C LEU A 408 -14.24 -2.60 -9.97
N MET A 409 -13.34 -3.47 -9.53
CA MET A 409 -13.19 -3.86 -8.11
C MET A 409 -12.90 -2.63 -7.24
N ILE A 410 -11.95 -1.78 -7.64
CA ILE A 410 -11.60 -0.55 -6.92
C ILE A 410 -12.80 0.41 -6.86
N VAL A 411 -13.47 0.63 -7.99
CA VAL A 411 -14.63 1.53 -8.08
C VAL A 411 -15.80 1.03 -7.23
N SER A 412 -16.16 -0.25 -7.33
CA SER A 412 -17.27 -0.83 -6.57
C SER A 412 -17.03 -0.77 -5.05
N THR A 413 -15.81 -1.08 -4.62
CA THR A 413 -15.41 -0.96 -3.21
C THR A 413 -15.55 0.49 -2.72
N ALA A 414 -15.06 1.45 -3.49
CA ALA A 414 -15.14 2.86 -3.16
C ALA A 414 -16.58 3.39 -3.12
N LEU A 415 -17.46 2.94 -4.02
CA LEU A 415 -18.87 3.32 -4.04
C LEU A 415 -19.59 2.85 -2.78
N ILE A 416 -19.40 1.61 -2.34
CA ILE A 416 -20.03 1.05 -1.14
C ILE A 416 -19.56 1.79 0.12
N ILE A 417 -18.24 2.05 0.24
CA ILE A 417 -17.68 2.81 1.35
C ILE A 417 -18.26 4.22 1.39
N SER A 418 -18.34 4.90 0.25
CA SER A 418 -18.89 6.25 0.13
C SER A 418 -20.39 6.28 0.45
N TYR A 419 -21.15 5.33 -0.06
CA TYR A 419 -22.58 5.18 0.22
C TYR A 419 -22.83 5.00 1.72
N LYS A 420 -22.03 4.14 2.39
CA LYS A 420 -22.19 3.94 3.83
C LYS A 420 -21.83 5.18 4.64
N SER A 421 -20.78 5.90 4.27
CA SER A 421 -20.45 7.19 4.89
C SER A 421 -21.56 8.22 4.70
N TYR A 422 -22.23 8.21 3.54
CA TYR A 422 -23.41 9.04 3.27
C TYR A 422 -24.57 8.71 4.21
N THR A 423 -24.95 7.43 4.35
CA THR A 423 -26.07 6.99 5.21
C THR A 423 -25.81 7.26 6.70
N LEU A 424 -24.57 7.41 7.12
CA LEU A 424 -24.20 7.81 8.48
C LEU A 424 -24.22 9.33 8.71
N GLY A 425 -24.54 10.11 7.67
CA GLY A 425 -24.53 11.57 7.72
C GLY A 425 -23.13 12.18 7.82
N ASP A 426 -22.10 11.43 7.51
CA ASP A 426 -20.70 11.88 7.63
C ASP A 426 -20.12 12.42 6.32
N LEU A 427 -20.82 12.20 5.21
CA LEU A 427 -20.37 12.62 3.90
C LEU A 427 -20.46 14.13 3.76
N LYS A 428 -19.48 14.84 4.31
CA LYS A 428 -19.23 16.24 3.98
C LYS A 428 -18.04 16.33 3.04
N TYR A 429 -18.25 16.86 1.84
CA TYR A 429 -17.19 17.05 0.84
C TYR A 429 -17.27 18.44 0.22
N ASP A 430 -16.17 18.89 -0.32
CA ASP A 430 -16.11 20.13 -1.07
C ASP A 430 -16.40 19.83 -2.55
N ARG A 431 -17.70 19.90 -2.92
CA ARG A 431 -18.16 19.57 -4.26
C ARG A 431 -17.41 20.33 -5.34
N LYS A 432 -17.18 21.64 -5.13
CA LYS A 432 -16.44 22.48 -6.08
C LYS A 432 -15.00 21.99 -6.25
N ALA A 433 -14.32 21.70 -5.14
CA ALA A 433 -12.95 21.24 -5.17
C ALA A 433 -12.81 19.88 -5.88
N ILE A 434 -13.70 18.90 -5.58
CA ILE A 434 -13.66 17.58 -6.20
C ILE A 434 -13.94 17.66 -7.69
N ILE A 435 -15.01 18.36 -8.10
CA ILE A 435 -15.39 18.48 -9.52
C ILE A 435 -14.28 19.21 -10.29
N ASN A 436 -13.79 20.34 -9.81
CA ASN A 436 -12.74 21.09 -10.47
C ASN A 436 -11.42 20.31 -10.51
N SER A 437 -11.10 19.55 -9.45
CA SER A 437 -9.92 18.67 -9.45
C SER A 437 -10.07 17.58 -10.52
N LEU A 438 -11.22 16.95 -10.64
CA LEU A 438 -11.48 15.93 -11.65
C LEU A 438 -11.42 16.52 -13.06
N LEU A 439 -12.11 17.63 -13.33
CA LEU A 439 -12.11 18.28 -14.64
C LEU A 439 -10.71 18.76 -15.01
N GLY A 440 -9.99 19.39 -14.07
CA GLY A 440 -8.61 19.80 -14.28
C GLY A 440 -7.68 18.63 -14.58
N SER A 441 -7.88 17.49 -13.91
CA SER A 441 -7.11 16.27 -14.16
C SER A 441 -7.42 15.66 -15.53
N ILE A 442 -8.67 15.70 -15.96
CA ILE A 442 -9.06 15.24 -17.31
C ILE A 442 -8.45 16.14 -18.37
N ILE A 443 -8.58 17.47 -18.26
CA ILE A 443 -8.00 18.42 -19.20
C ILE A 443 -6.49 18.24 -19.29
N MET A 444 -5.81 18.16 -18.15
CA MET A 444 -4.37 17.87 -18.06
C MET A 444 -4.03 16.56 -18.79
N SER A 445 -4.77 15.49 -18.49
CA SER A 445 -4.52 14.16 -19.05
C SER A 445 -4.66 14.14 -20.59
N VAL A 446 -5.73 14.73 -21.10
CA VAL A 446 -5.98 14.84 -22.56
C VAL A 446 -4.90 15.69 -23.23
N SER A 447 -4.53 16.83 -22.62
CA SER A 447 -3.46 17.68 -23.14
C SER A 447 -2.11 16.96 -23.16
N LEU A 448 -1.76 16.24 -22.09
CA LEU A 448 -0.51 15.48 -22.02
C LEU A 448 -0.47 14.33 -23.03
N TYR A 449 -1.57 13.61 -23.19
CA TYR A 449 -1.67 12.53 -24.18
C TYR A 449 -1.47 13.08 -25.60
N TYR A 450 -2.13 14.20 -25.94
CA TYR A 450 -1.98 14.85 -27.24
C TYR A 450 -0.54 15.36 -27.46
N LEU A 451 0.04 16.06 -26.48
CA LEU A 451 1.42 16.53 -26.56
C LEU A 451 2.41 15.38 -26.74
N TYR A 452 2.21 14.27 -26.00
CA TYR A 452 3.06 13.10 -26.15
C TYR A 452 2.95 12.50 -27.56
N THR A 453 1.74 12.26 -28.06
CA THR A 453 1.54 11.59 -29.35
C THR A 453 2.02 12.43 -30.53
N VAL A 454 1.88 13.77 -30.49
CA VAL A 454 2.24 14.66 -31.60
C VAL A 454 3.70 15.11 -31.55
N LEU A 455 4.22 15.46 -30.37
CA LEU A 455 5.53 16.12 -30.28
C LEU A 455 6.63 15.24 -29.67
N PHE A 456 6.27 14.28 -28.84
CA PHE A 456 7.22 13.53 -28.03
C PHE A 456 7.29 12.02 -28.33
N SER A 457 6.52 11.54 -29.31
CA SER A 457 6.50 10.10 -29.67
C SER A 457 7.85 9.59 -30.20
N SER A 458 8.64 10.45 -30.82
CA SER A 458 10.00 10.17 -31.33
C SER A 458 11.12 10.54 -30.35
N VAL A 459 10.79 11.15 -29.21
CA VAL A 459 11.75 11.58 -28.20
C VAL A 459 11.93 10.48 -27.17
N SER A 460 13.13 10.36 -26.59
CA SER A 460 13.38 9.38 -25.55
C SER A 460 12.37 9.54 -24.38
N SER A 461 11.87 8.43 -23.86
CA SER A 461 10.83 8.40 -22.83
C SER A 461 11.21 9.17 -21.56
N THR A 462 12.49 9.12 -21.19
CA THR A 462 13.02 9.87 -20.04
C THR A 462 12.90 11.38 -20.24
N LEU A 463 13.31 11.90 -21.41
CA LEU A 463 13.19 13.32 -21.73
C LEU A 463 11.73 13.75 -21.85
N SER A 464 10.90 12.90 -22.47
CA SER A 464 9.45 13.14 -22.57
C SER A 464 8.83 13.32 -21.19
N LEU A 465 9.12 12.45 -20.23
CA LEU A 465 8.58 12.56 -18.87
C LEU A 465 9.14 13.78 -18.12
N LEU A 466 10.43 14.09 -18.26
CA LEU A 466 11.04 15.28 -17.63
C LEU A 466 10.36 16.58 -18.06
N VAL A 467 9.89 16.67 -19.30
CA VAL A 467 9.19 17.85 -19.83
C VAL A 467 7.68 17.78 -19.54
N LEU A 468 7.05 16.64 -19.79
CA LEU A 468 5.59 16.53 -19.73
C LEU A 468 5.03 16.51 -18.30
N ILE A 469 5.76 15.99 -17.30
CA ILE A 469 5.30 16.02 -15.90
C ILE A 469 5.18 17.46 -15.38
N PRO A 470 6.20 18.33 -15.47
CA PRO A 470 6.05 19.74 -15.08
C PRO A 470 4.99 20.48 -15.89
N THR A 471 4.90 20.21 -17.21
CA THR A 471 3.89 20.81 -18.09
C THR A 471 2.48 20.43 -17.64
N GLY A 472 2.23 19.17 -17.32
CA GLY A 472 0.96 18.71 -16.79
C GLY A 472 0.59 19.38 -15.45
N MET A 473 1.56 19.46 -14.54
CA MET A 473 1.37 20.17 -13.27
C MET A 473 1.01 21.65 -13.50
N ALA A 474 1.65 22.31 -14.46
CA ALA A 474 1.35 23.69 -14.81
C ALA A 474 -0.07 23.84 -15.38
N ILE A 475 -0.49 22.98 -16.32
CA ILE A 475 -1.85 22.99 -16.91
C ILE A 475 -2.89 22.82 -15.80
N TYR A 476 -2.70 21.82 -14.93
CA TYR A 476 -3.62 21.55 -13.81
C TYR A 476 -3.71 22.73 -12.84
N PHE A 477 -2.56 23.30 -12.46
CA PHE A 477 -2.51 24.43 -11.55
C PHE A 477 -3.18 25.68 -12.14
N ILE A 478 -2.94 25.99 -13.43
CA ILE A 478 -3.55 27.10 -14.14
C ILE A 478 -5.08 26.96 -14.18
N TYR A 479 -5.56 25.74 -14.46
CA TYR A 479 -7.00 25.44 -14.45
C TYR A 479 -7.63 25.69 -13.08
N LEU A 480 -7.05 25.15 -11.99
CA LEU A 480 -7.55 25.36 -10.64
C LEU A 480 -7.54 26.83 -10.22
N ARG A 481 -6.54 27.58 -10.67
CA ARG A 481 -6.46 29.03 -10.44
C ARG A 481 -7.55 29.78 -11.18
N GLN A 482 -7.78 29.51 -12.46
CA GLN A 482 -8.81 30.16 -13.29
C GLN A 482 -10.22 29.89 -12.75
N THR A 483 -10.49 28.68 -12.31
CA THR A 483 -11.77 28.29 -11.69
C THR A 483 -11.94 28.80 -10.26
N ARG A 484 -10.97 29.55 -9.74
CA ARG A 484 -10.96 30.06 -8.35
C ARG A 484 -11.29 28.96 -7.35
N THR A 485 -10.63 27.82 -7.51
CA THR A 485 -10.86 26.67 -6.65
C THR A 485 -10.09 26.79 -5.33
N PHE A 486 -8.95 27.49 -5.34
CA PHE A 486 -8.17 27.75 -4.14
C PHE A 486 -8.87 28.74 -3.20
N ASN A 487 -8.72 28.53 -1.89
CA ASN A 487 -9.26 29.39 -0.84
C ASN A 487 -8.22 29.70 0.23
N GLN A 488 -8.55 30.60 1.15
CA GLN A 488 -7.62 31.04 2.20
C GLN A 488 -7.14 29.89 3.10
N LYS A 489 -7.98 28.88 3.34
CA LYS A 489 -7.62 27.70 4.13
C LYS A 489 -6.52 26.87 3.49
N ASP A 490 -6.42 26.88 2.16
CA ASP A 490 -5.35 26.17 1.44
C ASP A 490 -3.98 26.84 1.71
N ILE A 491 -3.96 28.18 1.79
CA ILE A 491 -2.75 28.94 2.15
C ILE A 491 -2.35 28.61 3.60
N GLU A 492 -3.31 28.67 4.53
CA GLU A 492 -3.06 28.35 5.93
C GLU A 492 -2.50 26.92 6.10
N PHE A 493 -3.01 25.97 5.32
CA PHE A 493 -2.53 24.61 5.33
C PHE A 493 -1.11 24.48 4.78
N ILE A 494 -0.81 25.13 3.66
CA ILE A 494 0.54 25.14 3.04
C ILE A 494 1.55 25.80 3.96
N VAL A 495 1.22 26.98 4.50
CA VAL A 495 2.05 27.74 5.43
C VAL A 495 2.38 26.92 6.69
N LYS A 496 1.39 26.17 7.20
CA LYS A 496 1.56 25.30 8.38
C LYS A 496 2.48 24.10 8.10
N ILE A 497 2.41 23.55 6.87
CA ILE A 497 3.28 22.42 6.48
C ILE A 497 4.74 22.88 6.28
N ILE A 498 4.93 24.01 5.59
CA ILE A 498 6.27 24.47 5.21
C ILE A 498 6.90 25.33 6.33
N SER A 499 6.15 25.58 7.43
CA SER A 499 6.58 26.41 8.58
C SER A 499 7.07 27.81 8.16
N ILE A 500 6.43 28.41 7.16
CA ILE A 500 6.74 29.75 6.67
C ILE A 500 6.01 30.76 7.55
N ASN A 501 6.76 31.54 8.34
CA ASN A 501 6.19 32.58 9.21
C ASN A 501 6.31 34.01 8.63
N GLU A 502 6.77 34.18 7.40
CA GLU A 502 7.00 35.51 6.82
C GLU A 502 5.75 36.02 6.07
N SER A 503 5.22 37.16 6.50
CA SER A 503 4.05 37.82 5.90
C SER A 503 4.18 38.08 4.39
N ASN A 504 5.36 38.42 3.92
CA ASN A 504 5.65 38.67 2.51
C ASN A 504 5.49 37.41 1.65
N LYS A 505 5.92 36.25 2.16
CA LYS A 505 5.75 34.97 1.46
C LYS A 505 4.29 34.54 1.40
N ILE A 506 3.52 34.82 2.45
CA ILE A 506 2.08 34.55 2.49
C ILE A 506 1.33 35.38 1.44
N ASN A 507 1.66 36.67 1.33
CA ASN A 507 1.07 37.56 0.33
C ASN A 507 1.44 37.16 -1.11
N THR A 508 2.67 36.75 -1.34
CA THR A 508 3.09 36.19 -2.62
C THR A 508 2.32 34.91 -2.97
N MET A 509 2.11 34.01 -2.02
CA MET A 509 1.31 32.80 -2.20
C MET A 509 -0.16 33.13 -2.54
N LYS A 510 -0.77 34.11 -1.85
CA LYS A 510 -2.14 34.58 -2.19
C LYS A 510 -2.22 35.02 -3.66
N LYS A 511 -1.23 35.82 -4.10
CA LYS A 511 -1.18 36.30 -5.49
C LYS A 511 -0.99 35.16 -6.49
N ILE A 512 -0.12 34.20 -6.19
CA ILE A 512 0.13 33.00 -7.04
C ILE A 512 -1.15 32.14 -7.14
N LEU A 513 -1.84 31.92 -6.03
CA LEU A 513 -3.06 31.09 -5.99
C LEU A 513 -4.31 31.83 -6.50
N GLY A 514 -4.21 33.13 -6.83
CA GLY A 514 -5.33 33.95 -7.34
C GLY A 514 -6.43 34.20 -6.29
N ILE A 515 -6.08 34.22 -5.01
CA ILE A 515 -7.01 34.48 -3.90
C ILE A 515 -7.05 36.00 -3.67
N LYS A 516 -8.24 36.58 -3.78
CA LYS A 516 -8.48 37.98 -3.41
C LYS A 516 -8.36 38.13 -1.89
N ASN A 517 -7.78 39.27 -1.45
CA ASN A 517 -7.69 39.63 -0.03
C ASN A 517 -9.08 39.78 0.59
#